data_dba055f68f2981f09d389983bb0258d0
#
_entry.id   dba055f68f2981f09d389983bb0258d0
#
_cell.length_a   1.000
_cell.length_b   1.000
_cell.length_c   1.000
_cell.angle_alpha   90.00
_cell.angle_beta   90.00
_cell.angle_gamma   90.00
#
_symmetry.space_group_name_H-M   'P 1'
#
loop_
_entity.id
_entity.type
_entity.pdbx_description
1 polymer ?
#
loop_
_entity_poly.entity_id
_entity_poly.type
_entity_poly.pdbx_seq_one_letter_code
_entity_poly.pdbx_strand_id
1 'polypeptide(L)'
;MTVIVLSGPIGAGKSSLTGILSKYLGTNPFYESVDDNPVLPLFYENPKKYAFLLQVYFLNTRFQSIKSALTDDNNVLDRSIYEDALFFQMNADIGRATPEEVDTYYELLHNMMSELDRMPKKNPDLLVHIDVSYDTMLKRIQKRGRNYEQLSYDPTLEDYYKRLLRYYKPWYEKYDYSPKMTIDGDKLDFIASEEDRQEVLNQIVAKLKETGKLDEDWKPNLVK
;
A
#
# COMPACT_ATOMS: atom_id res chain seq x y z
N MET A 1 -10.71 -12.64 -13.49
CA MET A 1 -10.13 -11.28 -13.56
C MET A 1 -10.21 -10.69 -12.17
N THR A 2 -9.08 -10.25 -11.62
CA THR A 2 -8.98 -9.96 -10.17
C THR A 2 -8.15 -8.73 -9.94
N VAL A 3 -8.69 -7.74 -9.23
CA VAL A 3 -7.95 -6.55 -8.77
C VAL A 3 -7.58 -6.75 -7.31
N ILE A 4 -6.29 -6.83 -7.03
CA ILE A 4 -5.74 -7.00 -5.69
C ILE A 4 -5.00 -5.74 -5.30
N VAL A 5 -5.21 -5.28 -4.08
CA VAL A 5 -4.49 -4.14 -3.52
C VAL A 5 -3.64 -4.60 -2.33
N LEU A 6 -2.36 -4.26 -2.35
CA LEU A 6 -1.44 -4.51 -1.25
C LEU A 6 -1.40 -3.31 -0.32
N SER A 7 -1.46 -3.56 0.97
CA SER A 7 -1.43 -2.56 2.04
C SER A 7 -0.36 -2.92 3.08
N GLY A 8 0.08 -1.93 3.83
CA GLY A 8 1.07 -2.11 4.90
C GLY A 8 2.05 -0.95 5.04
N PRO A 9 2.78 -0.85 6.15
CA PRO A 9 3.67 0.26 6.44
C PRO A 9 4.86 0.36 5.47
N ILE A 10 5.64 1.42 5.62
CA ILE A 10 6.92 1.58 4.94
C ILE A 10 7.79 0.36 5.29
N GLY A 11 8.46 -0.24 4.31
CA GLY A 11 9.30 -1.42 4.54
C GLY A 11 8.57 -2.76 4.68
N ALA A 12 7.23 -2.81 4.59
CA ALA A 12 6.48 -4.07 4.69
C ALA A 12 6.76 -5.07 3.55
N GLY A 13 7.27 -4.61 2.39
CA GLY A 13 7.57 -5.47 1.25
C GLY A 13 6.51 -5.47 0.15
N LYS A 14 5.58 -4.51 0.18
CA LYS A 14 4.49 -4.38 -0.81
C LYS A 14 4.96 -4.46 -2.25
N SER A 15 5.90 -3.60 -2.66
CA SER A 15 6.38 -3.55 -4.06
C SER A 15 6.99 -4.88 -4.51
N SER A 16 7.70 -5.58 -3.62
CA SER A 16 8.22 -6.92 -3.90
C SER A 16 7.10 -7.93 -4.10
N LEU A 17 6.09 -7.91 -3.21
CA LEU A 17 4.95 -8.82 -3.33
C LEU A 17 4.08 -8.48 -4.56
N THR A 18 3.95 -7.19 -4.93
CA THR A 18 3.27 -6.77 -6.16
C THR A 18 3.87 -7.47 -7.38
N GLY A 19 5.19 -7.44 -7.53
CA GLY A 19 5.86 -8.10 -8.65
C GLY A 19 5.75 -9.63 -8.61
N ILE A 20 5.94 -10.23 -7.44
CA ILE A 20 5.83 -11.69 -7.24
C ILE A 20 4.41 -12.17 -7.56
N LEU A 21 3.41 -11.53 -6.97
CA LEU A 21 2.02 -11.92 -7.11
C LEU A 21 1.49 -11.70 -8.53
N SER A 22 1.85 -10.57 -9.15
CA SER A 22 1.46 -10.29 -10.55
C SER A 22 2.00 -11.35 -11.49
N LYS A 23 3.27 -11.72 -11.35
CA LYS A 23 3.88 -12.79 -12.16
C LYS A 23 3.19 -14.13 -11.93
N TYR A 24 2.87 -14.46 -10.68
CA TYR A 24 2.23 -15.73 -10.30
C TYR A 24 0.80 -15.86 -10.84
N LEU A 25 0.03 -14.76 -10.77
CA LEU A 25 -1.35 -14.72 -11.26
C LEU A 25 -1.46 -14.44 -12.77
N GLY A 26 -0.40 -14.01 -13.44
CA GLY A 26 -0.44 -13.55 -14.83
C GLY A 26 -1.19 -12.22 -14.97
N THR A 27 -0.98 -11.28 -14.05
CA THR A 27 -1.66 -9.98 -13.98
C THR A 27 -0.67 -8.82 -14.18
N ASN A 28 -1.19 -7.59 -14.32
CA ASN A 28 -0.38 -6.38 -14.46
C ASN A 28 -0.03 -5.77 -13.09
N PRO A 29 1.27 -5.52 -12.78
CA PRO A 29 1.67 -4.79 -11.58
C PRO A 29 1.53 -3.28 -11.76
N PHE A 30 0.98 -2.60 -10.75
CA PHE A 30 0.96 -1.15 -10.63
C PHE A 30 1.73 -0.74 -9.37
N TYR A 31 2.93 -0.19 -9.57
CA TYR A 31 3.81 0.21 -8.48
C TYR A 31 3.51 1.62 -7.99
N GLU A 32 3.77 1.86 -6.70
CA GLU A 32 3.78 3.21 -6.16
C GLU A 32 4.96 3.99 -6.74
N SER A 33 4.71 5.21 -7.25
CA SER A 33 5.74 6.13 -7.75
C SER A 33 6.52 6.75 -6.59
N VAL A 34 7.45 6.01 -6.02
CA VAL A 34 8.29 6.48 -4.90
C VAL A 34 9.63 7.00 -5.39
N ASP A 35 10.28 6.27 -6.30
CA ASP A 35 11.65 6.60 -6.74
C ASP A 35 11.69 7.84 -7.65
N ASP A 36 10.64 8.07 -8.43
CA ASP A 36 10.46 9.25 -9.28
C ASP A 36 9.67 10.38 -8.61
N ASN A 37 9.38 10.27 -7.30
CA ASN A 37 8.61 11.26 -6.59
C ASN A 37 9.48 12.47 -6.20
N PRO A 38 9.30 13.66 -6.83
CA PRO A 38 10.13 14.82 -6.56
C PRO A 38 9.83 15.48 -5.20
N VAL A 39 8.69 15.15 -4.59
CA VAL A 39 8.23 15.77 -3.33
C VAL A 39 8.69 14.96 -2.12
N LEU A 40 8.91 13.65 -2.27
CA LEU A 40 9.24 12.79 -1.15
C LEU A 40 10.54 13.18 -0.41
N PRO A 41 11.66 13.51 -1.08
CA PRO A 41 12.86 14.01 -0.40
C PRO A 41 12.59 15.34 0.33
N LEU A 42 11.84 16.25 -0.29
CA LEU A 42 11.47 17.54 0.34
C LEU A 42 10.64 17.36 1.60
N PHE A 43 9.75 16.38 1.60
CA PHE A 43 8.97 16.05 2.81
C PHE A 43 9.87 15.61 3.96
N TYR A 44 10.86 14.75 3.70
CA TYR A 44 11.78 14.33 4.77
C TYR A 44 12.67 15.47 5.26
N GLU A 45 13.01 16.46 4.41
CA GLU A 45 13.75 17.67 4.83
C GLU A 45 12.88 18.62 5.68
N ASN A 46 11.64 18.84 5.28
CA ASN A 46 10.70 19.73 5.98
C ASN A 46 9.27 19.18 5.95
N PRO A 47 8.95 18.22 6.85
CA PRO A 47 7.65 17.57 6.84
C PRO A 47 6.47 18.53 7.00
N LYS A 48 6.63 19.58 7.82
CA LYS A 48 5.56 20.58 8.05
C LYS A 48 5.21 21.38 6.79
N LYS A 49 6.22 21.66 5.96
CA LYS A 49 6.02 22.44 4.73
C LYS A 49 5.45 21.60 3.59
N TYR A 50 5.82 20.33 3.54
CA TYR A 50 5.57 19.50 2.36
C TYR A 50 4.61 18.33 2.60
N ALA A 51 4.04 18.17 3.82
CA ALA A 51 3.12 17.07 4.10
C ALA A 51 1.89 17.11 3.18
N PHE A 52 1.22 18.25 3.06
CA PHE A 52 0.07 18.42 2.19
C PHE A 52 0.42 18.17 0.71
N LEU A 53 1.49 18.81 0.22
CA LEU A 53 1.91 18.65 -1.17
C LEU A 53 2.25 17.18 -1.50
N LEU A 54 2.93 16.48 -0.60
CA LEU A 54 3.25 15.07 -0.77
C LEU A 54 1.99 14.20 -0.85
N GLN A 55 1.02 14.45 0.00
CA GLN A 55 -0.22 13.66 0.00
C GLN A 55 -1.08 13.94 -1.23
N VAL A 56 -1.14 15.17 -1.70
CA VAL A 56 -1.81 15.51 -2.98
C VAL A 56 -1.10 14.84 -4.16
N TYR A 57 0.24 14.80 -4.16
CA TYR A 57 1.01 14.09 -5.19
C TYR A 57 0.67 12.59 -5.20
N PHE A 58 0.72 11.93 -4.04
CA PHE A 58 0.37 10.52 -3.94
C PHE A 58 -1.09 10.25 -4.35
N LEU A 59 -2.02 11.07 -3.89
CA LEU A 59 -3.43 10.94 -4.23
C LEU A 59 -3.65 11.01 -5.75
N ASN A 60 -3.02 11.98 -6.42
CA ASN A 60 -3.11 12.14 -7.87
C ASN A 60 -2.53 10.94 -8.64
N THR A 61 -1.31 10.51 -8.28
CA THR A 61 -0.65 9.38 -8.97
C THR A 61 -1.40 8.08 -8.73
N ARG A 62 -1.93 7.87 -7.54
CA ARG A 62 -2.75 6.71 -7.19
C ARG A 62 -4.07 6.68 -7.95
N PHE A 63 -4.76 7.80 -8.02
CA PHE A 63 -5.98 7.90 -8.80
C PHE A 63 -5.72 7.62 -10.29
N GLN A 64 -4.60 8.08 -10.83
CA GLN A 64 -4.21 7.74 -12.20
C GLN A 64 -3.95 6.23 -12.36
N SER A 65 -3.26 5.60 -11.41
CA SER A 65 -3.02 4.16 -11.42
C SER A 65 -4.33 3.36 -11.35
N ILE A 66 -5.28 3.77 -10.51
CA ILE A 66 -6.61 3.15 -10.43
C ILE A 66 -7.33 3.25 -11.76
N LYS A 67 -7.37 4.43 -12.39
CA LYS A 67 -7.99 4.60 -13.70
C LYS A 67 -7.35 3.71 -14.78
N SER A 68 -6.05 3.57 -14.77
CA SER A 68 -5.33 2.68 -15.69
C SER A 68 -5.62 1.21 -15.40
N ALA A 69 -5.67 0.83 -14.13
CA ALA A 69 -6.01 -0.52 -13.70
C ALA A 69 -7.45 -0.94 -14.04
N LEU A 70 -8.39 0.01 -14.07
CA LEU A 70 -9.80 -0.24 -14.40
C LEU A 70 -10.06 -0.53 -15.88
N THR A 71 -9.09 -0.28 -16.78
CA THR A 71 -9.19 -0.66 -18.20
C THR A 71 -8.97 -2.15 -18.43
N ASP A 72 -8.33 -2.83 -17.48
CA ASP A 72 -8.08 -4.28 -17.49
C ASP A 72 -8.26 -4.81 -16.07
N ASP A 73 -9.34 -5.51 -15.80
CA ASP A 73 -9.73 -6.03 -14.49
C ASP A 73 -8.79 -7.13 -13.92
N ASN A 74 -7.51 -7.12 -14.25
CA ASN A 74 -6.56 -8.14 -13.85
C ASN A 74 -5.24 -7.53 -13.38
N ASN A 75 -5.22 -6.99 -12.16
CA ASN A 75 -4.15 -6.13 -11.68
C ASN A 75 -3.79 -6.35 -10.22
N VAL A 76 -2.54 -6.08 -9.87
CA VAL A 76 -2.05 -5.95 -8.48
C VAL A 76 -1.50 -4.55 -8.28
N LEU A 77 -2.07 -3.81 -7.33
CA LEU A 77 -1.69 -2.44 -7.01
C LEU A 77 -0.88 -2.39 -5.71
N ASP A 78 0.25 -1.70 -5.76
CA ASP A 78 1.06 -1.37 -4.58
C ASP A 78 0.43 -0.16 -3.88
N ARG A 79 -0.23 -0.40 -2.78
CA ARG A 79 -0.95 0.53 -1.91
C ARG A 79 -2.35 0.94 -2.40
N SER A 80 -3.20 1.23 -1.45
CA SER A 80 -4.60 1.61 -1.62
C SER A 80 -4.80 3.12 -1.50
N ILE A 81 -5.73 3.68 -2.29
CA ILE A 81 -6.18 5.07 -2.10
C ILE A 81 -6.84 5.28 -0.72
N TYR A 82 -7.46 4.25 -0.16
CA TYR A 82 -8.04 4.28 1.19
C TYR A 82 -6.98 4.40 2.30
N GLU A 83 -5.74 4.02 2.01
CA GLU A 83 -4.59 4.06 2.92
C GLU A 83 -3.90 5.44 2.91
N ASP A 84 -4.00 6.19 1.81
CA ASP A 84 -3.38 7.50 1.69
C ASP A 84 -3.91 8.48 2.76
N ALA A 85 -5.21 8.43 3.03
CA ALA A 85 -5.83 9.24 4.07
C ALA A 85 -5.27 8.98 5.48
N LEU A 86 -4.86 7.73 5.78
CA LEU A 86 -4.20 7.38 7.05
C LEU A 86 -2.89 8.16 7.25
N PHE A 87 -2.05 8.20 6.21
CA PHE A 87 -0.77 8.93 6.26
C PHE A 87 -1.00 10.42 6.46
N PHE A 88 -1.98 11.01 5.78
CA PHE A 88 -2.25 12.42 5.90
C PHE A 88 -2.86 12.75 7.27
N GLN A 89 -3.81 11.96 7.76
CA GLN A 89 -4.39 12.12 9.09
C GLN A 89 -3.30 12.06 10.17
N MET A 90 -2.40 11.08 10.11
CA MET A 90 -1.29 11.00 11.05
C MET A 90 -0.41 12.26 11.02
N ASN A 91 -0.08 12.78 9.83
CA ASN A 91 0.71 14.00 9.72
C ASN A 91 -0.05 15.23 10.26
N ALA A 92 -1.35 15.31 10.05
CA ALA A 92 -2.20 16.36 10.61
C ALA A 92 -2.22 16.31 12.15
N ASP A 93 -2.43 15.13 12.75
CA ASP A 93 -2.49 14.92 14.19
C ASP A 93 -1.19 15.28 14.93
N ILE A 94 -0.05 15.25 14.22
CA ILE A 94 1.24 15.70 14.77
C ILE A 94 1.61 17.13 14.34
N GLY A 95 0.63 17.90 13.85
CA GLY A 95 0.78 19.34 13.53
C GLY A 95 1.60 19.64 12.29
N ARG A 96 1.61 18.71 11.32
CA ARG A 96 2.28 18.89 10.02
C ARG A 96 1.35 19.36 8.90
N ALA A 97 0.07 19.53 9.18
CA ALA A 97 -0.93 20.09 8.28
C ALA A 97 -1.89 21.01 9.05
N THR A 98 -2.43 22.02 8.36
CA THR A 98 -3.46 22.90 8.91
C THR A 98 -4.84 22.27 8.76
N PRO A 99 -5.85 22.73 9.53
CA PRO A 99 -7.24 22.27 9.35
C PRO A 99 -7.75 22.47 7.92
N GLU A 100 -7.40 23.59 7.29
CA GLU A 100 -7.81 23.91 5.92
C GLU A 100 -7.18 22.97 4.90
N GLU A 101 -5.92 22.55 5.10
CA GLU A 101 -5.25 21.55 4.27
C GLU A 101 -5.91 20.18 4.44
N VAL A 102 -6.31 19.83 5.67
CA VAL A 102 -7.02 18.57 5.96
C VAL A 102 -8.37 18.55 5.25
N ASP A 103 -9.16 19.60 5.42
CA ASP A 103 -10.48 19.70 4.79
C ASP A 103 -10.36 19.63 3.25
N THR A 104 -9.44 20.39 2.68
CA THR A 104 -9.18 20.40 1.22
C THR A 104 -8.77 19.02 0.72
N TYR A 105 -7.93 18.30 1.45
CA TYR A 105 -7.51 16.95 1.07
C TYR A 105 -8.69 15.97 1.05
N TYR A 106 -9.54 15.98 2.09
CA TYR A 106 -10.69 15.09 2.15
C TYR A 106 -11.75 15.42 1.11
N GLU A 107 -11.97 16.70 0.80
CA GLU A 107 -12.83 17.11 -0.32
C GLU A 107 -12.31 16.58 -1.66
N LEU A 108 -11.00 16.72 -1.93
CA LEU A 108 -10.36 16.21 -3.13
C LEU A 108 -10.46 14.68 -3.23
N LEU A 109 -10.17 13.97 -2.14
CA LEU A 109 -10.32 12.51 -2.06
C LEU A 109 -11.77 12.10 -2.34
N HIS A 110 -12.74 12.77 -1.71
CA HIS A 110 -14.16 12.47 -1.91
C HIS A 110 -14.58 12.67 -3.37
N ASN A 111 -14.16 13.77 -4.00
CA ASN A 111 -14.47 14.03 -5.42
C ASN A 111 -13.86 12.95 -6.32
N MET A 112 -12.60 12.56 -6.08
CA MET A 112 -11.98 11.48 -6.84
C MET A 112 -12.70 10.14 -6.65
N MET A 113 -13.09 9.81 -5.42
CA MET A 113 -13.83 8.56 -5.13
C MET A 113 -15.22 8.56 -5.77
N SER A 114 -15.91 9.71 -5.82
CA SER A 114 -17.23 9.81 -6.48
C SER A 114 -17.15 9.62 -8.00
N GLU A 115 -16.03 9.98 -8.62
CA GLU A 115 -15.79 9.65 -10.04
C GLU A 115 -15.60 8.15 -10.25
N LEU A 116 -14.95 7.45 -9.32
CA LEU A 116 -14.80 5.99 -9.38
C LEU A 116 -16.14 5.26 -9.20
N ASP A 117 -17.13 5.85 -8.51
CA ASP A 117 -18.49 5.27 -8.36
C ASP A 117 -19.19 4.99 -9.68
N ARG A 118 -18.83 5.74 -10.72
CA ARG A 118 -19.37 5.58 -12.07
C ARG A 118 -18.66 4.50 -12.89
N MET A 119 -17.58 3.93 -12.35
CA MET A 119 -16.81 2.90 -13.04
C MET A 119 -17.27 1.50 -12.64
N PRO A 120 -17.18 0.51 -13.53
CA PRO A 120 -17.70 -0.84 -13.31
C PRO A 120 -17.11 -1.54 -12.07
N LYS A 121 -15.92 -1.14 -11.63
CA LYS A 121 -15.18 -1.79 -10.53
C LYS A 121 -14.46 -0.77 -9.68
N LYS A 122 -15.17 -0.20 -8.71
CA LYS A 122 -14.67 0.82 -7.78
C LYS A 122 -13.71 0.25 -6.74
N ASN A 123 -14.05 -0.90 -6.19
CA ASN A 123 -13.33 -1.51 -5.07
C ASN A 123 -12.48 -2.69 -5.55
N PRO A 124 -11.36 -2.96 -4.89
CA PRO A 124 -10.58 -4.17 -5.19
C PRO A 124 -11.39 -5.43 -4.86
N ASP A 125 -10.99 -6.55 -5.45
CA ASP A 125 -11.56 -7.86 -5.12
C ASP A 125 -10.99 -8.41 -3.80
N LEU A 126 -9.78 -7.98 -3.45
CA LEU A 126 -9.11 -8.34 -2.20
C LEU A 126 -8.12 -7.27 -1.77
N LEU A 127 -8.15 -6.89 -0.50
CA LEU A 127 -7.07 -6.16 0.16
C LEU A 127 -6.18 -7.18 0.90
N VAL A 128 -4.88 -7.17 0.60
CA VAL A 128 -3.87 -7.96 1.31
C VAL A 128 -3.01 -7.03 2.13
N HIS A 129 -3.16 -7.07 3.44
CA HIS A 129 -2.38 -6.27 4.39
C HIS A 129 -1.15 -7.05 4.85
N ILE A 130 0.05 -6.48 4.66
CA ILE A 130 1.29 -7.05 5.18
C ILE A 130 1.55 -6.41 6.54
N ASP A 131 1.31 -7.15 7.60
CA ASP A 131 1.56 -6.72 8.97
C ASP A 131 3.00 -7.04 9.36
N VAL A 132 3.70 -6.06 9.93
CA VAL A 132 5.08 -6.20 10.39
C VAL A 132 5.29 -5.44 11.69
N SER A 133 6.15 -5.98 12.54
CA SER A 133 6.65 -5.27 13.73
C SER A 133 7.53 -4.08 13.36
N TYR A 134 7.75 -3.21 14.34
CA TYR A 134 8.69 -2.09 14.21
C TYR A 134 10.10 -2.57 13.83
N ASP A 135 10.58 -3.65 14.45
CA ASP A 135 11.93 -4.17 14.23
C ASP A 135 12.09 -4.71 12.81
N THR A 136 11.13 -5.45 12.31
CA THR A 136 11.12 -5.95 10.92
C THR A 136 11.03 -4.80 9.92
N MET A 137 10.16 -3.83 10.16
CA MET A 137 10.03 -2.63 9.35
C MET A 137 11.36 -1.87 9.26
N LEU A 138 11.98 -1.59 10.41
CA LEU A 138 13.24 -0.84 10.48
C LEU A 138 14.37 -1.59 9.78
N LYS A 139 14.51 -2.90 10.02
CA LYS A 139 15.51 -3.76 9.34
C LYS A 139 15.37 -3.70 7.82
N ARG A 140 14.14 -3.74 7.31
CA ARG A 140 13.87 -3.68 5.86
C ARG A 140 14.13 -2.28 5.28
N ILE A 141 13.82 -1.20 6.01
CA ILE A 141 14.15 0.18 5.66
C ILE A 141 15.68 0.36 5.59
N GLN A 142 16.42 -0.14 6.58
CA GLN A 142 17.89 -0.09 6.59
C GLN A 142 18.47 -0.85 5.39
N LYS A 143 17.98 -2.06 5.11
CA LYS A 143 18.43 -2.87 3.96
C LYS A 143 18.17 -2.18 2.62
N ARG A 144 17.06 -1.44 2.48
CA ARG A 144 16.72 -0.67 1.28
C ARG A 144 17.67 0.50 1.04
N GLY A 145 18.17 1.14 2.10
CA GLY A 145 19.26 2.10 2.07
C GLY A 145 18.94 3.49 1.53
N ARG A 146 17.66 3.92 1.49
CA ARG A 146 17.31 5.31 1.15
C ARG A 146 17.74 6.23 2.29
N ASN A 147 18.66 7.18 2.02
CA ASN A 147 19.30 8.00 3.05
C ASN A 147 18.30 8.75 3.94
N TYR A 148 17.30 9.41 3.33
CA TYR A 148 16.30 10.21 4.04
C TYR A 148 15.33 9.38 4.89
N GLU A 149 15.34 8.05 4.79
CA GLU A 149 14.53 7.15 5.61
C GLU A 149 15.34 6.53 6.78
N GLN A 150 16.64 6.84 6.88
CA GLN A 150 17.50 6.21 7.88
C GLN A 150 17.47 6.98 9.20
N LEU A 151 17.41 6.26 10.33
CA LEU A 151 17.49 6.87 11.67
C LEU A 151 18.85 7.54 11.92
N SER A 152 19.90 7.11 11.22
CA SER A 152 21.21 7.76 11.26
C SER A 152 21.21 9.15 10.59
N TYR A 153 20.27 9.39 9.67
CA TYR A 153 20.10 10.68 9.01
C TYR A 153 19.17 11.60 9.83
N ASP A 154 18.05 11.06 10.31
CA ASP A 154 17.09 11.76 11.16
C ASP A 154 16.54 10.83 12.26
N PRO A 155 17.02 10.96 13.51
CA PRO A 155 16.54 10.15 14.64
C PRO A 155 15.05 10.34 14.95
N THR A 156 14.42 11.46 14.55
CA THR A 156 13.00 11.71 14.82
C THR A 156 12.08 10.78 14.04
N LEU A 157 12.59 10.12 13.00
CA LEU A 157 11.89 9.10 12.23
C LEU A 157 11.48 7.89 13.08
N GLU A 158 12.16 7.65 14.20
CA GLU A 158 11.79 6.56 15.11
C GLU A 158 10.36 6.74 15.64
N ASP A 159 10.03 7.92 16.17
CA ASP A 159 8.69 8.22 16.65
C ASP A 159 7.68 8.24 15.50
N TYR A 160 8.04 8.77 14.36
CA TYR A 160 7.22 8.75 13.15
C TYR A 160 6.83 7.33 12.72
N TYR A 161 7.79 6.40 12.65
CA TYR A 161 7.53 5.02 12.27
C TYR A 161 6.69 4.26 13.30
N LYS A 162 6.95 4.48 14.60
CA LYS A 162 6.12 3.90 15.67
C LYS A 162 4.69 4.42 15.66
N ARG A 163 4.50 5.72 15.34
CA ARG A 163 3.15 6.29 15.16
C ARG A 163 2.46 5.67 13.96
N LEU A 164 3.14 5.58 12.83
CA LEU A 164 2.59 4.99 11.61
C LEU A 164 2.01 3.59 11.88
N LEU A 165 2.76 2.73 12.55
CA LEU A 165 2.28 1.39 12.92
C LEU A 165 1.01 1.42 13.78
N ARG A 166 0.90 2.38 14.72
CA ARG A 166 -0.30 2.51 15.56
C ARG A 166 -1.54 2.93 14.78
N TYR A 167 -1.39 3.64 13.66
CA TYR A 167 -2.52 4.04 12.81
C TYR A 167 -3.01 2.91 11.92
N TYR A 168 -2.14 1.96 11.54
CA TYR A 168 -2.52 0.86 10.65
C TYR A 168 -3.56 -0.08 11.24
N LYS A 169 -3.42 -0.48 12.49
CA LYS A 169 -4.32 -1.46 13.12
C LYS A 169 -5.78 -0.98 13.13
N PRO A 170 -6.12 0.21 13.69
CA PRO A 170 -7.51 0.69 13.67
C PRO A 170 -8.01 0.99 12.25
N TRP A 171 -7.13 1.40 11.33
CA TRP A 171 -7.50 1.58 9.95
C TRP A 171 -7.90 0.25 9.31
N TYR A 172 -7.09 -0.79 9.45
CA TYR A 172 -7.36 -2.11 8.90
C TYR A 172 -8.63 -2.73 9.50
N GLU A 173 -8.85 -2.58 10.81
CA GLU A 173 -10.07 -3.06 11.46
C GLU A 173 -11.34 -2.44 10.86
N LYS A 174 -11.30 -1.13 10.56
CA LYS A 174 -12.41 -0.36 9.99
C LYS A 174 -12.57 -0.52 8.48
N TYR A 175 -11.57 -1.05 7.79
CA TYR A 175 -11.65 -1.22 6.33
C TYR A 175 -12.75 -2.24 5.97
N ASP A 176 -13.72 -1.84 5.14
CA ASP A 176 -14.89 -2.65 4.75
C ASP A 176 -15.26 -2.52 3.26
N TYR A 177 -14.37 -1.90 2.44
CA TYR A 177 -14.64 -1.69 1.01
C TYR A 177 -14.51 -2.96 0.16
N SER A 178 -13.83 -3.99 0.67
CA SER A 178 -13.66 -5.28 0.00
C SER A 178 -13.33 -6.38 1.01
N PRO A 179 -13.37 -7.66 0.62
CA PRO A 179 -12.71 -8.72 1.37
C PRO A 179 -11.27 -8.33 1.69
N LYS A 180 -10.79 -8.71 2.87
CA LYS A 180 -9.44 -8.41 3.32
C LYS A 180 -8.79 -9.62 3.98
N MET A 181 -7.46 -9.66 3.96
CA MET A 181 -6.64 -10.63 4.68
C MET A 181 -5.34 -10.02 5.16
N THR A 182 -4.69 -10.66 6.13
CA THR A 182 -3.39 -10.24 6.66
C THR A 182 -2.34 -11.31 6.38
N ILE A 183 -1.16 -10.87 5.94
CA ILE A 183 0.06 -11.67 5.87
C ILE A 183 0.95 -11.27 7.05
N ASP A 184 1.38 -12.24 7.85
CA ASP A 184 2.35 -12.05 8.93
C ASP A 184 3.76 -11.92 8.34
N GLY A 185 4.17 -10.68 8.12
CA GLY A 185 5.46 -10.39 7.49
C GLY A 185 6.65 -10.51 8.45
N ASP A 186 6.42 -10.76 9.73
CA ASP A 186 7.48 -11.10 10.68
C ASP A 186 7.86 -12.57 10.57
N LYS A 187 6.89 -13.46 10.31
CA LYS A 187 7.11 -14.89 10.18
C LYS A 187 7.48 -15.30 8.76
N LEU A 188 6.93 -14.63 7.74
CA LEU A 188 7.06 -15.03 6.35
C LEU A 188 7.99 -14.06 5.59
N ASP A 189 9.22 -14.47 5.34
CA ASP A 189 10.16 -13.73 4.47
C ASP A 189 10.00 -14.16 3.01
N PHE A 190 8.88 -13.81 2.40
CA PHE A 190 8.54 -14.16 1.01
C PHE A 190 9.51 -13.58 -0.04
N ILE A 191 10.48 -12.74 0.37
CA ILE A 191 11.53 -12.23 -0.52
C ILE A 191 12.74 -13.16 -0.52
N ALA A 192 13.21 -13.58 0.65
CA ALA A 192 14.41 -14.40 0.78
C ALA A 192 14.12 -15.90 0.75
N SER A 193 12.97 -16.33 1.28
CA SER A 193 12.57 -17.75 1.38
C SER A 193 11.58 -18.11 0.27
N GLU A 194 11.91 -19.12 -0.52
CA GLU A 194 10.98 -19.68 -1.53
C GLU A 194 9.78 -20.37 -0.87
N GLU A 195 9.99 -21.05 0.26
CA GLU A 195 8.95 -21.73 1.02
C GLU A 195 7.93 -20.72 1.56
N ASP A 196 8.40 -19.64 2.21
CA ASP A 196 7.54 -18.59 2.73
C ASP A 196 6.79 -17.87 1.60
N ARG A 197 7.47 -17.66 0.46
CA ARG A 197 6.86 -17.08 -0.75
C ARG A 197 5.69 -17.93 -1.23
N GLN A 198 5.91 -19.24 -1.36
CA GLN A 198 4.86 -20.15 -1.81
C GLN A 198 3.69 -20.18 -0.81
N GLU A 199 3.98 -20.14 0.49
CA GLU A 199 2.96 -20.08 1.52
C GLU A 199 2.11 -18.80 1.40
N VAL A 200 2.73 -17.62 1.23
CA VAL A 200 2.02 -16.34 1.02
C VAL A 200 1.14 -16.41 -0.24
N LEU A 201 1.66 -16.92 -1.34
CA LEU A 201 0.91 -17.07 -2.59
C LEU A 201 -0.29 -18.01 -2.43
N ASN A 202 -0.10 -19.13 -1.73
CA ASN A 202 -1.17 -20.10 -1.44
C ASN A 202 -2.28 -19.48 -0.58
N GLN A 203 -1.93 -18.72 0.45
CA GLN A 203 -2.90 -18.01 1.31
C GLN A 203 -3.74 -17.01 0.49
N ILE A 204 -3.11 -16.23 -0.39
CA ILE A 204 -3.81 -15.26 -1.23
C ILE A 204 -4.75 -15.97 -2.22
N VAL A 205 -4.27 -17.02 -2.89
CA VAL A 205 -5.11 -17.82 -3.82
C VAL A 205 -6.28 -18.46 -3.11
N ALA A 206 -6.05 -19.05 -1.94
CA ALA A 206 -7.12 -19.64 -1.13
C ALA A 206 -8.20 -18.61 -0.78
N LYS A 207 -7.79 -17.38 -0.39
CA LYS A 207 -8.73 -16.29 -0.09
C LYS A 207 -9.50 -15.82 -1.32
N LEU A 208 -8.86 -15.76 -2.48
CA LEU A 208 -9.53 -15.41 -3.74
C LEU A 208 -10.55 -16.47 -4.17
N LYS A 209 -10.25 -17.75 -3.99
CA LYS A 209 -11.21 -18.85 -4.22
C LYS A 209 -12.37 -18.80 -3.24
N GLU A 210 -12.10 -18.66 -1.93
CA GLU A 210 -13.12 -18.49 -0.88
C GLU A 210 -14.11 -17.36 -1.21
N THR A 211 -13.64 -16.27 -1.78
CA THR A 211 -14.46 -15.11 -2.14
C THR A 211 -15.05 -15.17 -3.56
N GLY A 212 -14.85 -16.28 -4.28
CA GLY A 212 -15.36 -16.50 -5.65
C GLY A 212 -14.69 -15.59 -6.70
N LYS A 213 -13.45 -15.14 -6.44
CA LYS A 213 -12.69 -14.27 -7.34
C LYS A 213 -11.68 -15.03 -8.21
N LEU A 214 -11.44 -16.29 -7.88
CA LEU A 214 -10.76 -17.29 -8.71
C LEU A 214 -11.59 -18.57 -8.74
N ASP A 215 -11.55 -19.24 -9.88
CA ASP A 215 -12.20 -20.55 -10.02
C ASP A 215 -11.52 -21.61 -9.16
N GLU A 216 -12.25 -22.59 -8.67
CA GLU A 216 -11.72 -23.63 -7.78
C GLU A 216 -10.59 -24.46 -8.44
N ASP A 217 -10.66 -24.65 -9.75
CA ASP A 217 -9.68 -25.37 -10.57
C ASP A 217 -8.53 -24.49 -11.11
N TRP A 218 -8.54 -23.18 -10.77
CA TRP A 218 -7.47 -22.27 -11.19
C TRP A 218 -6.10 -22.76 -10.72
N LYS A 219 -5.13 -22.71 -11.65
CA LYS A 219 -3.72 -23.02 -11.38
C LYS A 219 -2.82 -21.91 -11.91
N PRO A 220 -1.70 -21.63 -11.23
CA PRO A 220 -0.76 -20.62 -11.69
C PRO A 220 -0.17 -20.98 -13.05
N ASN A 221 0.05 -19.96 -13.89
CA ASN A 221 0.88 -20.10 -15.06
C ASN A 221 2.34 -20.27 -14.63
N LEU A 222 2.79 -21.48 -14.47
CA LEU A 222 4.22 -21.78 -14.26
C LEU A 222 4.95 -21.44 -15.57
N VAL A 223 5.30 -20.19 -15.76
CA VAL A 223 6.29 -19.81 -16.79
C VAL A 223 7.63 -20.37 -16.29
N LYS A 224 8.11 -21.40 -17.00
CA LYS A 224 9.45 -21.97 -16.79
C LYS A 224 10.53 -20.93 -17.04
#